data_cfcc03ede018035d58090ab6fc779c59
#
_entry.id   cfcc03ede018035d58090ab6fc779c59
#
_cell.length_a   1.000
_cell.length_b   1.000
_cell.length_c   1.000
_cell.angle_alpha   90.00
_cell.angle_beta   90.00
_cell.angle_gamma   90.00
#
_symmetry.space_group_name_H-M   'P 1'
#
loop_
_entity.id
_entity.type
_entity.pdbx_description
1 polymer ?
#
loop_
_entity_poly.entity_id
_entity_poly.type
_entity_poly.pdbx_seq_one_letter_code
_entity_poly.pdbx_strand_id
1 'polypeptide(L)'
;EEDFGITPVEAQSAGTPVLAYGRGGACESVLPGRTGYWFKEQTVESLADCIERFERDGVACSKEEIREHSRSFSEERFERELQEYCLRRMADWQQELLDCSHWEKEELD
;
A
#
# COMPACT_ATOMS: atom_id res chain seq x y z
N GLU A 1 4.63 13.61 -1.10
CA GLU A 1 3.77 12.53 -1.55
C GLU A 1 4.19 11.20 -0.94
N GLU A 2 3.27 10.50 -0.37
CA GLU A 2 3.58 9.24 0.28
C GLU A 2 3.72 8.11 -0.71
N ASP A 3 4.82 7.38 -0.60
CA ASP A 3 5.08 6.26 -1.49
C ASP A 3 4.23 5.05 -1.18
N PHE A 4 3.81 4.88 0.06
CA PHE A 4 3.25 3.62 0.48
C PHE A 4 1.97 3.74 1.31
N GLY A 5 1.73 4.84 1.99
CA GLY A 5 0.60 4.95 2.89
C GLY A 5 0.75 4.11 4.15
N ILE A 6 1.94 4.04 4.70
CA ILE A 6 2.22 3.27 5.93
C ILE A 6 1.39 3.79 7.10
N THR A 7 1.27 5.11 7.22
CA THR A 7 0.52 5.73 8.31
C THR A 7 -0.95 5.31 8.35
N PRO A 8 -1.67 5.29 7.20
CA PRO A 8 -3.03 4.75 7.19
C PRO A 8 -3.12 3.29 7.63
N VAL A 9 -2.17 2.46 7.23
CA VAL A 9 -2.14 1.05 7.64
C VAL A 9 -1.93 0.94 9.14
N GLU A 10 -1.01 1.70 9.70
CA GLU A 10 -0.76 1.73 11.14
C GLU A 10 -1.99 2.15 11.93
N ALA A 11 -2.68 3.20 11.48
CA ALA A 11 -3.90 3.65 12.14
C ALA A 11 -4.98 2.56 12.14
N GLN A 12 -5.16 1.90 11.01
CA GLN A 12 -6.12 0.82 10.88
C GLN A 12 -5.74 -0.39 11.70
N SER A 13 -4.44 -0.65 11.87
CA SER A 13 -3.99 -1.76 12.71
C SER A 13 -4.34 -1.55 14.18
N ALA A 14 -4.54 -0.32 14.58
CA ALA A 14 -5.05 0.02 15.91
C ALA A 14 -6.58 0.04 15.97
N GLY A 15 -7.24 -0.22 14.85
CA GLY A 15 -8.69 -0.20 14.77
C GLY A 15 -9.29 1.19 14.59
N THR A 16 -8.49 2.14 14.15
CA THR A 16 -8.90 3.54 13.97
C THR A 16 -9.31 3.81 12.52
N PRO A 17 -10.50 4.38 12.28
CA PRO A 17 -10.86 4.80 10.93
C PRO A 17 -9.95 5.90 10.41
N VAL A 18 -9.75 5.94 9.10
CA VAL A 18 -8.82 6.88 8.47
C VAL A 18 -9.53 7.75 7.43
N LEU A 19 -9.26 9.04 7.48
CA LEU A 19 -9.69 9.96 6.44
C LEU A 19 -8.46 10.26 5.59
N ALA A 20 -8.49 9.90 4.33
CA ALA A 20 -7.33 9.95 3.46
C ALA A 20 -7.58 10.69 2.17
N TYR A 21 -6.53 11.32 1.64
CA TYR A 21 -6.58 11.90 0.32
C TYR A 21 -6.71 10.78 -0.71
N GLY A 22 -7.63 10.94 -1.66
CA GLY A 22 -8.00 9.89 -2.60
C GLY A 22 -7.00 9.61 -3.72
N ARG A 23 -5.72 9.73 -3.46
CA ARG A 23 -4.65 9.42 -4.42
C ARG A 23 -3.46 8.82 -3.69
N GLY A 24 -2.68 8.04 -4.41
CA GLY A 24 -1.46 7.44 -3.89
C GLY A 24 -1.72 6.23 -3.02
N GLY A 25 -0.71 5.87 -2.23
CA GLY A 25 -0.75 4.65 -1.42
C GLY A 25 -1.84 4.60 -0.37
N ALA A 26 -2.28 5.76 0.14
CA ALA A 26 -3.33 5.83 1.14
C ALA A 26 -4.66 5.28 0.64
N CYS A 27 -4.94 5.43 -0.65
CA CYS A 27 -6.17 4.92 -1.25
C CYS A 27 -6.26 3.41 -1.24
N GLU A 28 -5.13 2.73 -1.25
CA GLU A 28 -5.12 1.27 -1.35
C GLU A 28 -5.61 0.61 -0.08
N SER A 29 -5.31 1.17 1.07
CA SER A 29 -5.64 0.56 2.35
C SER A 29 -6.95 1.02 2.96
N VAL A 30 -7.50 2.14 2.52
CA VAL A 30 -8.72 2.70 3.09
C VAL A 30 -9.92 2.37 2.20
N LEU A 31 -10.90 1.67 2.76
CA LEU A 31 -12.14 1.33 2.05
C LEU A 31 -13.19 2.39 2.37
N PRO A 32 -13.63 3.19 1.37
CA PRO A 32 -14.56 4.30 1.63
C PRO A 32 -15.87 3.82 2.27
N GLY A 33 -16.23 4.46 3.37
CA GLY A 33 -17.44 4.13 4.12
C GLY A 33 -17.31 2.92 5.03
N ARG A 34 -16.24 2.14 4.90
CA ARG A 34 -16.05 0.93 5.70
C ARG A 34 -14.94 1.09 6.73
N THR A 35 -13.73 1.44 6.30
CA THR A 35 -12.61 1.67 7.21
C THR A 35 -12.20 3.13 7.29
N GLY A 36 -12.84 3.99 6.53
CA GLY A 36 -12.57 5.41 6.53
C GLY A 36 -13.25 6.09 5.36
N TYR A 37 -12.75 7.23 5.00
CA TYR A 37 -13.25 8.01 3.87
C TYR A 37 -12.11 8.63 3.10
N TRP A 38 -12.38 8.94 1.82
CA TRP A 38 -11.43 9.66 0.98
C TRP A 38 -11.94 11.08 0.74
N PHE A 39 -11.03 12.06 0.70
CA PHE A 39 -11.35 13.39 0.19
C PHE A 39 -10.62 13.59 -1.13
N LYS A 40 -11.29 14.28 -2.07
CA LYS A 40 -10.85 14.32 -3.47
C LYS A 40 -9.79 15.36 -3.77
N GLU A 41 -9.81 16.46 -3.04
CA GLU A 41 -8.92 17.57 -3.29
C GLU A 41 -8.17 17.96 -2.02
N GLN A 42 -6.93 18.42 -2.18
CA GLN A 42 -6.13 18.86 -1.05
C GLN A 42 -6.51 20.28 -0.65
N THR A 43 -7.77 20.47 -0.27
CA THR A 43 -8.31 21.74 0.16
C THR A 43 -8.98 21.57 1.51
N VAL A 44 -9.12 22.68 2.24
CA VAL A 44 -9.81 22.70 3.53
C VAL A 44 -11.26 22.27 3.35
N GLU A 45 -11.91 22.73 2.30
CA GLU A 45 -13.31 22.42 2.03
C GLU A 45 -13.52 20.93 1.77
N SER A 46 -12.65 20.31 0.99
CA SER A 46 -12.75 18.89 0.69
C SER A 46 -12.53 18.04 1.95
N LEU A 47 -11.56 18.41 2.76
CA LEU A 47 -11.29 17.72 4.02
C LEU A 47 -12.46 17.92 5.01
N ALA A 48 -12.97 19.13 5.13
CA ALA A 48 -14.09 19.42 6.02
C ALA A 48 -15.34 18.62 5.64
N ASP A 49 -15.63 18.53 4.35
CA ASP A 49 -16.74 17.73 3.86
C ASP A 49 -16.57 16.24 4.22
N CYS A 50 -15.35 15.74 4.08
CA CYS A 50 -15.03 14.37 4.47
C CYS A 50 -15.24 14.12 5.96
N ILE A 51 -14.81 15.06 6.80
CA ILE A 51 -15.00 14.98 8.24
C ILE A 51 -16.49 14.99 8.59
N GLU A 52 -17.26 15.84 7.94
CA GLU A 52 -18.71 15.89 8.17
C GLU A 52 -19.39 14.59 7.81
N ARG A 53 -18.99 13.99 6.70
CA ARG A 53 -19.54 12.69 6.30
C ARG A 53 -19.20 11.62 7.32
N PHE A 54 -17.99 11.63 7.83
CA PHE A 54 -17.57 10.67 8.85
C PHE A 54 -18.35 10.86 10.14
N GLU A 55 -18.53 12.10 10.60
CA GLU A 55 -19.27 12.39 11.82
C GLU A 55 -20.74 12.00 11.71
N ARG A 56 -21.34 12.20 10.52
CA ARG A 56 -22.74 11.88 10.28
C ARG A 56 -22.99 10.39 10.13
N ASP A 57 -22.18 9.73 9.33
CA ASP A 57 -22.44 8.35 8.90
C ASP A 57 -21.57 7.31 9.60
N GLY A 58 -20.43 7.71 10.15
CA GLY A 58 -19.48 6.78 10.74
C GLY A 58 -18.89 5.85 9.71
N VAL A 59 -18.39 4.71 10.15
CA VAL A 59 -17.87 3.66 9.26
C VAL A 59 -18.62 2.36 9.52
N ALA A 60 -18.76 1.55 8.47
CA ALA A 60 -19.50 0.29 8.54
C ALA A 60 -18.77 -0.79 9.35
N CYS A 61 -17.45 -0.77 9.32
CA CYS A 61 -16.66 -1.78 10.03
C CYS A 61 -16.49 -1.44 11.51
N SER A 62 -16.54 -2.46 12.36
CA SER A 62 -16.19 -2.32 13.75
C SER A 62 -14.67 -2.13 13.89
N LYS A 63 -14.24 -1.76 15.09
CA LYS A 63 -12.83 -1.60 15.39
C LYS A 63 -12.04 -2.86 15.06
N GLU A 64 -12.59 -4.01 15.39
CA GLU A 64 -11.95 -5.29 15.13
C GLU A 64 -11.91 -5.62 13.64
N GLU A 65 -12.96 -5.29 12.92
CA GLU A 65 -13.00 -5.48 11.47
C GLU A 65 -11.98 -4.60 10.76
N ILE A 66 -11.78 -3.38 11.23
CA ILE A 66 -10.75 -2.48 10.69
C ILE A 66 -9.36 -3.07 10.91
N ARG A 67 -9.09 -3.61 12.08
CA ARG A 67 -7.82 -4.28 12.38
C ARG A 67 -7.59 -5.47 11.48
N GLU A 68 -8.61 -6.28 11.29
CA GLU A 68 -8.51 -7.47 10.44
C GLU A 68 -8.24 -7.09 8.99
N HIS A 69 -8.91 -6.05 8.50
CA HIS A 69 -8.64 -5.53 7.15
C HIS A 69 -7.18 -5.10 7.01
N SER A 70 -6.67 -4.38 8.00
CA SER A 70 -5.28 -3.93 7.99
C SER A 70 -4.30 -5.10 7.95
N ARG A 71 -4.58 -6.14 8.72
CA ARG A 71 -3.74 -7.34 8.75
C ARG A 71 -3.72 -8.02 7.39
N SER A 72 -4.90 -8.27 6.82
CA SER A 72 -5.02 -8.91 5.51
C SER A 72 -4.33 -8.10 4.42
N PHE A 73 -4.54 -6.79 4.44
CA PHE A 73 -3.91 -5.91 3.47
C PHE A 73 -2.38 -5.95 3.57
N SER A 74 -1.86 -5.92 4.79
CA SER A 74 -0.42 -5.95 5.03
C SER A 74 0.21 -7.26 4.58
N GLU A 75 -0.46 -8.39 4.82
CA GLU A 75 0.01 -9.70 4.40
C GLU A 75 0.05 -9.82 2.88
N GLU A 76 -1.03 -9.43 2.21
CA GLU A 76 -1.09 -9.46 0.76
C GLU A 76 -0.02 -8.57 0.14
N ARG A 77 0.17 -7.41 0.70
CA ARG A 77 1.17 -6.47 0.20
C ARG A 77 2.57 -7.01 0.39
N PHE A 78 2.85 -7.60 1.54
CA PHE A 78 4.16 -8.20 1.82
C PHE A 78 4.45 -9.32 0.83
N GLU A 79 3.48 -10.21 0.60
CA GLU A 79 3.64 -11.30 -0.35
C GLU A 79 3.91 -10.79 -1.76
N ARG A 80 3.16 -9.77 -2.19
CA ARG A 80 3.33 -9.18 -3.51
C ARG A 80 4.69 -8.55 -3.67
N GLU A 81 5.12 -7.77 -2.69
CA GLU A 81 6.43 -7.12 -2.73
C GLU A 81 7.56 -8.13 -2.69
N LEU A 82 7.40 -9.19 -1.91
CA LEU A 82 8.39 -10.26 -1.85
C LEU A 82 8.50 -10.97 -3.19
N GLN A 83 7.37 -11.28 -3.84
CA GLN A 83 7.37 -11.89 -5.16
C GLN A 83 8.06 -11.01 -6.19
N GLU A 84 7.74 -9.73 -6.20
CA GLU A 84 8.38 -8.78 -7.12
C GLU A 84 9.88 -8.70 -6.88
N TYR A 85 10.30 -8.66 -5.63
CA TYR A 85 11.70 -8.63 -5.27
C TYR A 85 12.42 -9.89 -5.77
N CYS A 86 11.83 -11.05 -5.53
CA CYS A 86 12.41 -12.33 -5.96
C CYS A 86 12.54 -12.41 -7.47
N LEU A 87 11.53 -11.97 -8.21
CA LEU A 87 11.56 -11.95 -9.66
C LEU A 87 12.66 -11.04 -10.19
N ARG A 88 12.81 -9.87 -9.59
CA ARG A 88 13.89 -8.95 -9.98
C ARG A 88 15.27 -9.53 -9.70
N ARG A 89 15.44 -10.16 -8.54
CA ARG A 89 16.71 -10.78 -8.19
C ARG A 89 17.05 -11.95 -9.12
N MET A 90 16.06 -12.72 -9.52
CA MET A 90 16.25 -13.80 -10.47
C MET A 90 16.69 -13.28 -11.84
N ALA A 91 16.06 -12.21 -12.30
CA ALA A 91 16.43 -11.58 -13.57
C ALA A 91 17.88 -11.05 -13.53
N ASP A 92 18.23 -10.39 -12.43
CA ASP A 92 19.60 -9.89 -12.24
C ASP A 92 20.61 -11.01 -12.23
N TRP A 93 20.29 -12.10 -11.54
CA TRP A 93 21.16 -13.26 -11.46
C TRP A 93 21.36 -13.90 -12.83
N GLN A 94 20.30 -14.02 -13.62
CA GLN A 94 20.40 -14.54 -14.99
C GLN A 94 21.29 -13.65 -15.85
N GLN A 95 21.19 -12.34 -15.69
CA GLN A 95 22.06 -11.42 -16.42
C GLN A 95 23.52 -11.57 -16.02
N GLU A 96 23.77 -11.73 -14.73
CA GLU A 96 25.13 -11.98 -14.22
C GLU A 96 25.72 -13.26 -14.81
N LEU A 97 24.93 -14.31 -14.91
CA LEU A 97 25.37 -15.58 -15.53
C LEU A 97 25.69 -15.41 -17.00
N LEU A 98 24.89 -14.63 -17.72
CA LEU A 98 25.16 -14.36 -19.13
C LEU A 98 26.46 -13.57 -19.30
N ASP A 99 26.71 -12.62 -18.45
CA ASP A 99 27.92 -11.83 -18.45
C ASP A 99 29.17 -12.72 -18.16
N CYS A 100 29.06 -13.61 -17.19
CA CYS A 100 30.12 -14.55 -16.85
C CYS A 100 30.41 -15.49 -18.01
N SER A 101 29.38 -16.00 -18.67
CA SER A 101 29.57 -16.89 -19.85
C SER A 101 30.30 -16.17 -20.98
N HIS A 102 29.98 -14.90 -21.17
CA HIS A 102 30.67 -14.09 -22.19
C HIS A 102 32.16 -13.91 -21.84
N TRP A 103 32.45 -13.68 -20.55
CA TRP A 103 33.81 -13.55 -20.07
C TRP A 103 34.62 -14.81 -20.30
N GLU A 104 34.06 -15.96 -20.01
CA GLU A 104 34.71 -17.25 -20.22
C GLU A 104 35.06 -17.47 -21.69
N LYS A 105 34.19 -17.08 -22.60
CA LYS A 105 34.44 -17.19 -24.03
C LYS A 105 35.60 -16.30 -24.47
N GLU A 106 35.69 -15.10 -23.93
CA GLU A 106 36.79 -14.20 -24.26
C GLU A 106 38.13 -14.71 -23.76
N GLU A 107 38.17 -15.34 -22.60
CA GLU A 107 39.38 -15.90 -22.04
C GLU A 107 39.88 -17.12 -22.81
N LEU A 108 38.95 -17.91 -23.33
CA LEU A 108 39.27 -19.11 -24.07
C LEU A 108 39.75 -18.83 -25.49
N ASP A 109 39.39 -17.71 -26.04
CA ASP A 109 39.83 -17.29 -27.36
C ASP A 109 41.17 -16.54 -27.29
#